data_748573a5d2d142e22906b09a6ae4bc0c
#
_entry.id   748573a5d2d142e22906b09a6ae4bc0c
#
_cell.length_a   1.000
_cell.length_b   1.000
_cell.length_c   1.000
_cell.angle_alpha   90.00
_cell.angle_beta   90.00
_cell.angle_gamma   90.00
#
_symmetry.space_group_name_H-M   'P 1'
#
loop_
_entity.id
_entity.type
_entity.pdbx_description
1 polymer ?
#
loop_
_entity_poly.entity_id
_entity_poly.type
_entity_poly.pdbx_seq_one_letter_code
_entity_poly.pdbx_strand_id
1 'polypeptide(L)' 'MSESTFEIVKNALAEQLKLDPDTIRPESLISDDLGADSLDAVELIISLEEQLKISIDEMDNDAIRTVDDVVRLIDSVSR' A
#
# COMPACT_ATOMS: atom_id res chain seq x y z
N MET A 1 15.13 -12.13 -9.84
CA MET A 1 13.96 -11.31 -10.08
C MET A 1 13.68 -10.40 -8.92
N SER A 2 13.37 -9.17 -9.23
CA SER A 2 13.03 -8.22 -8.18
C SER A 2 11.70 -8.60 -7.52
N GLU A 3 11.51 -8.08 -6.33
CA GLU A 3 10.24 -8.25 -5.66
C GLU A 3 9.13 -7.59 -6.45
N SER A 4 7.96 -8.18 -6.41
CA SER A 4 6.81 -7.56 -7.03
C SER A 4 6.37 -6.36 -6.21
N THR A 5 5.66 -5.45 -6.84
CA THR A 5 5.10 -4.29 -6.14
C THR A 5 4.20 -4.74 -5.00
N PHE A 6 3.44 -5.80 -5.21
CA PHE A 6 2.57 -6.33 -4.17
C PHE A 6 3.37 -6.72 -2.92
N GLU A 7 4.53 -7.38 -3.10
CA GLU A 7 5.34 -7.78 -1.95
C GLU A 7 5.83 -6.58 -1.16
N ILE A 8 6.22 -5.52 -1.86
CA ILE A 8 6.69 -4.31 -1.20
C ILE A 8 5.55 -3.66 -0.40
N VAL A 9 4.38 -3.54 -1.02
CA VAL A 9 3.21 -2.96 -0.36
C VAL A 9 2.78 -3.82 0.83
N LYS A 10 2.75 -5.12 0.64
CA LYS A 10 2.37 -6.05 1.70
C LYS A 10 3.27 -5.91 2.92
N ASN A 11 4.57 -5.89 2.70
CA ASN A 11 5.52 -5.79 3.79
C ASN A 11 5.43 -4.44 4.50
N ALA A 12 5.21 -3.37 3.74
CA ALA A 12 5.06 -2.04 4.34
C ALA A 12 3.80 -1.97 5.20
N LEU A 13 2.70 -2.54 4.71
CA LEU A 13 1.45 -2.58 5.49
C LEU A 13 1.62 -3.41 6.75
N ALA A 14 2.25 -4.57 6.62
CA ALA A 14 2.45 -5.46 7.77
C ALA A 14 3.26 -4.77 8.85
N GLU A 15 4.29 -4.05 8.47
CA GLU A 15 5.12 -3.34 9.42
C GLU A 15 4.39 -2.17 10.07
N GLN A 16 3.69 -1.39 9.26
CA GLN A 16 2.99 -0.21 9.77
C GLN A 16 1.84 -0.57 10.69
N LEU A 17 1.08 -1.59 10.34
CA LEU A 17 -0.10 -2.00 11.09
C LEU A 17 0.19 -3.11 12.08
N LYS A 18 1.43 -3.61 12.11
CA LYS A 18 1.86 -4.69 12.99
C LYS A 18 1.04 -5.96 12.75
N LEU A 19 0.92 -6.30 11.48
CA LEU A 19 0.18 -7.47 11.06
C LEU A 19 1.13 -8.51 10.47
N ASP A 20 0.67 -9.77 10.45
CA ASP A 20 1.40 -10.82 9.78
C ASP A 20 1.25 -10.63 8.27
N PRO A 21 2.36 -10.47 7.52
CA PRO A 21 2.24 -10.28 6.08
C PRO A 21 1.50 -11.41 5.37
N ASP A 22 1.52 -12.62 5.92
CA ASP A 22 0.82 -13.74 5.31
C ASP A 22 -0.70 -13.59 5.34
N THR A 23 -1.21 -12.69 6.17
CA THR A 23 -2.65 -12.44 6.23
C THR A 23 -3.11 -11.37 5.24
N ILE A 24 -2.18 -10.72 4.58
CA ILE A 24 -2.49 -9.62 3.67
C ILE A 24 -2.59 -10.15 2.24
N ARG A 25 -3.72 -9.89 1.60
CA ARG A 25 -4.00 -10.34 0.23
C ARG A 25 -4.31 -9.15 -0.66
N PRO A 26 -4.18 -9.30 -1.99
CA PRO A 26 -4.49 -8.19 -2.88
C PRO A 26 -5.92 -7.67 -2.73
N GLU A 27 -6.86 -8.56 -2.44
CA GLU A 27 -8.26 -8.18 -2.29
C GLU A 27 -8.60 -7.70 -0.88
N SER A 28 -7.64 -7.71 0.05
CA SER A 28 -7.91 -7.26 1.40
C SER A 28 -8.28 -5.78 1.42
N LEU A 29 -9.33 -5.47 2.17
CA LEU A 29 -9.76 -4.08 2.34
C LEU A 29 -8.89 -3.42 3.39
N ILE A 30 -8.25 -2.33 3.03
CA ILE A 30 -7.28 -1.70 3.93
C ILE A 30 -7.94 -1.24 5.22
N SER A 31 -9.11 -0.61 5.14
CA SER A 31 -9.77 -0.13 6.35
C SER A 31 -10.57 -1.22 7.06
N ASP A 32 -11.33 -2.03 6.32
CA ASP A 32 -12.22 -3.01 6.95
C ASP A 32 -11.50 -4.28 7.37
N ASP A 33 -10.62 -4.79 6.52
CA ASP A 33 -9.94 -6.05 6.80
C ASP A 33 -8.66 -5.86 7.61
N LEU A 34 -7.93 -4.79 7.33
CA LEU A 34 -6.64 -4.54 7.97
C LEU A 34 -6.71 -3.52 9.10
N GLY A 35 -7.82 -2.83 9.21
CA GLY A 35 -8.04 -1.90 10.31
C GLY A 35 -7.29 -0.57 10.20
N ALA A 36 -6.84 -0.20 9.00
CA ALA A 36 -6.15 1.06 8.80
C ALA A 36 -7.16 2.19 8.62
N ASP A 37 -6.89 3.33 9.23
CA ASP A 37 -7.71 4.51 9.00
C ASP A 37 -7.08 5.39 7.91
N SER A 38 -7.67 6.57 7.68
CA SER A 38 -7.18 7.46 6.62
C SER A 38 -5.75 7.89 6.83
N LEU A 39 -5.39 8.14 8.08
CA LEU A 39 -4.02 8.56 8.40
C LEU A 39 -3.03 7.45 8.12
N ASP A 40 -3.39 6.22 8.47
CA ASP A 40 -2.53 5.07 8.19
C ASP A 40 -2.29 4.92 6.69
N ALA A 41 -3.33 5.13 5.90
CA ALA A 41 -3.19 5.04 4.44
C ALA A 41 -2.26 6.12 3.91
N VAL A 42 -2.38 7.35 4.42
CA VAL A 42 -1.51 8.44 4.00
C VAL A 42 -0.07 8.14 4.37
N GLU A 43 0.16 7.67 5.58
CA GLU A 43 1.51 7.35 6.04
C GLU A 43 2.11 6.21 5.22
N LEU A 44 1.29 5.24 4.85
CA LEU A 44 1.75 4.15 4.01
C LEU A 44 2.25 4.67 2.66
N ILE A 45 1.48 5.54 2.04
CA ILE A 45 1.84 6.10 0.74
C ILE A 45 3.15 6.89 0.85
N ILE A 46 3.29 7.71 1.87
CA ILE A 46 4.51 8.48 2.08
C ILE A 46 5.71 7.56 2.25
N SER A 47 5.55 6.51 3.04
CA SER A 47 6.61 5.53 3.26
C SER A 47 7.02 4.85 1.96
N LEU A 48 6.04 4.50 1.13
CA LEU A 48 6.31 3.85 -0.16
C LEU A 48 7.01 4.80 -1.12
N GLU A 49 6.63 6.07 -1.11
CA GLU A 49 7.30 7.07 -1.94
C GLU A 49 8.79 7.15 -1.60
N GLU A 50 9.10 7.16 -0.32
CA GLU A 50 10.48 7.23 0.13
C GLU A 50 11.23 5.93 -0.20
N GLN A 51 10.61 4.81 0.05
CA GLN A 51 11.25 3.50 -0.15
C GLN A 51 11.53 3.24 -1.62
N LEU A 52 10.59 3.60 -2.48
CA LEU A 52 10.71 3.32 -3.92
C LEU A 52 11.24 4.52 -4.71
N LYS A 53 11.44 5.65 -4.04
CA LYS A 53 11.92 6.89 -4.66
C LYS A 53 11.03 7.32 -5.82
N ILE A 54 9.74 7.32 -5.57
CA ILE A 54 8.73 7.76 -6.53
C ILE A 54 7.94 8.89 -5.92
N SER A 55 7.22 9.61 -6.76
CA SER A 55 6.38 10.71 -6.31
C SER A 55 4.95 10.41 -6.73
N ILE A 56 4.05 10.42 -5.77
CA ILE A 56 2.63 10.17 -6.02
C ILE A 56 1.88 11.48 -5.78
N ASP A 57 1.54 12.15 -6.86
CA ASP A 57 0.95 13.49 -6.79
C ASP A 57 -0.51 13.48 -6.41
N GLU A 58 -1.20 12.42 -6.77
CA GLU A 58 -2.63 12.35 -6.50
C GLU A 58 -2.94 11.22 -5.56
N MET A 59 -3.50 11.58 -4.42
CA MET A 59 -4.02 10.61 -3.49
C MET A 59 -5.52 10.77 -3.43
N ASP A 60 -6.20 9.89 -4.10
CA ASP A 60 -7.65 9.83 -4.02
C ASP A 60 -7.99 8.70 -3.05
N ASN A 61 -8.32 9.08 -1.81
CA ASN A 61 -8.66 8.10 -0.79
C ASN A 61 -9.84 7.24 -1.18
N ASP A 62 -10.73 7.79 -2.01
CA ASP A 62 -11.88 7.04 -2.47
C ASP A 62 -11.50 5.95 -3.47
N ALA A 63 -10.38 6.12 -4.15
CA ALA A 63 -9.89 5.13 -5.10
C ALA A 63 -9.08 4.03 -4.46
N ILE A 64 -8.60 4.25 -3.25
CA ILE A 64 -7.75 3.29 -2.55
C ILE A 64 -8.59 2.56 -1.52
N ARG A 65 -9.04 1.36 -1.86
CA ARG A 65 -9.84 0.53 -0.96
C ARG A 65 -9.13 -0.76 -0.60
N THR A 66 -8.50 -1.39 -1.57
CA THR A 66 -7.84 -2.67 -1.37
C THR A 66 -6.33 -2.51 -1.50
N VAL A 67 -5.62 -3.55 -1.07
CA VAL A 67 -4.17 -3.60 -1.24
C VAL A 67 -3.83 -3.51 -2.73
N ASP A 68 -4.61 -4.18 -3.58
CA ASP A 68 -4.37 -4.15 -5.01
C ASP A 68 -4.48 -2.75 -5.59
N ASP A 69 -5.39 -1.93 -5.06
CA ASP A 69 -5.51 -0.53 -5.50
C ASP A 69 -4.22 0.23 -5.27
N VAL A 70 -3.57 0.01 -4.13
CA VAL A 70 -2.28 0.65 -3.83
C VAL A 70 -1.22 0.14 -4.79
N VAL A 71 -1.20 -1.16 -5.05
CA VAL A 71 -0.23 -1.77 -5.96
C VAL A 71 -0.37 -1.16 -7.35
N ARG A 72 -1.59 -1.01 -7.83
CA ARG A 72 -1.83 -0.43 -9.15
C ARG A 72 -1.39 1.03 -9.22
N LEU A 73 -1.65 1.78 -8.16
CA LEU A 73 -1.24 3.17 -8.09
C LEU A 73 0.28 3.29 -8.20
N ILE A 74 0.99 2.47 -7.46
CA ILE A 74 2.45 2.49 -7.47
C ILE A 74 3.00 2.06 -8.81
N ASP A 75 2.43 1.01 -9.41
CA ASP A 75 2.86 0.57 -10.72
C ASP A 75 2.64 1.65 -11.78
N SER A 76 1.58 2.42 -11.61
CA SER A 76 1.26 3.50 -12.54
C SER A 76 2.31 4.61 -12.53
N VAL A 77 2.85 4.93 -11.36
CA VAL A 77 3.81 6.04 -11.25
C VAL A 77 5.26 5.59 -11.30
N SER A 78 5.53 4.31 -11.15
CA SER A 78 6.91 3.82 -11.14
C SER A 78 7.43 3.41 -12.50
N ARG A 79 6.66 3.57 -13.54
CA ARG A 79 7.07 3.24 -14.89
C ARG A 79 7.89 4.33 -15.54
#